data_52a435bb4bc1a50e2aaffe11b12b08d3
#
_entry.id   52a435bb4bc1a50e2aaffe11b12b08d3
#
_cell.length_a   1.000
_cell.length_b   1.000
_cell.length_c   1.000
_cell.angle_alpha   90.00
_cell.angle_beta   90.00
_cell.angle_gamma   90.00
#
_symmetry.space_group_name_H-M   'P 1'
#
loop_
_entity.id
_entity.type
_entity.pdbx_description
1 polymer ?
#
loop_
_entity_poly.entity_id
_entity_poly.type
_entity_poly.pdbx_seq_one_letter_code
_entity_poly.pdbx_strand_id
1 'polypeptide(L)'
;MMRLQRLFTSDAPAATILVRLLVGAVFLVEGVLKFLLADELGAGRFAHIGIPAPQVMGPFVGAVEVVAGSLVLLGLFTRPAALALFINISVAIISTKVPILLGHGYWLFSLPKLPHYGFWIMAHEARTDFCMWLGCLFLMIVGAGPLSGDAAFFRARDRAQSGP
;
A
#
# COMPACT_ATOMS: atom_id res chain seq x y z
N MET A 1 12.16 -26.03 4.85
CA MET A 1 12.89 -24.93 4.18
C MET A 1 12.28 -24.50 2.82
N MET A 2 11.82 -25.41 1.95
CA MET A 2 11.24 -25.08 0.61
C MET A 2 10.05 -24.09 0.61
N ARG A 3 9.19 -24.07 1.65
CA ARG A 3 8.02 -23.15 1.68
C ARG A 3 8.40 -21.68 1.92
N LEU A 4 9.44 -21.42 2.69
CA LEU A 4 9.93 -20.06 2.93
C LEU A 4 10.60 -19.45 1.69
N GLN A 5 11.35 -20.24 0.92
CA GLN A 5 11.96 -19.76 -0.33
C GLN A 5 10.94 -19.28 -1.35
N ARG A 6 9.76 -19.92 -1.43
CA ARG A 6 8.67 -19.49 -2.33
C ARG A 6 8.05 -18.13 -2.00
N LEU A 7 8.24 -17.63 -0.78
CA LEU A 7 7.80 -16.26 -0.43
C LEU A 7 8.70 -15.18 -1.03
N PHE A 8 9.95 -15.51 -1.34
CA PHE A 8 10.97 -14.58 -1.79
C PHE A 8 11.41 -14.79 -3.25
N THR A 9 11.23 -15.99 -3.79
CA THR A 9 11.51 -16.27 -5.21
C THR A 9 10.24 -16.12 -6.03
N SER A 10 10.35 -15.52 -7.20
CA SER A 10 9.24 -15.27 -8.11
C SER A 10 9.70 -15.51 -9.55
N ASP A 11 8.95 -16.34 -10.29
CA ASP A 11 9.13 -16.53 -11.74
C ASP A 11 8.46 -15.41 -12.55
N ALA A 12 8.22 -14.27 -11.91
CA ALA A 12 7.56 -13.12 -12.48
C ALA A 12 8.39 -12.47 -13.60
N PRO A 13 7.75 -11.88 -14.61
CA PRO A 13 8.45 -11.14 -15.65
C PRO A 13 9.16 -9.91 -15.08
N ALA A 14 10.24 -9.47 -15.73
CA ALA A 14 10.99 -8.27 -15.33
C ALA A 14 10.11 -7.00 -15.27
N ALA A 15 9.05 -6.95 -16.08
CA ALA A 15 8.07 -5.85 -16.09
C ALA A 15 7.36 -5.65 -14.73
N THR A 16 7.41 -6.61 -13.79
CA THR A 16 6.90 -6.45 -12.42
C THR A 16 7.50 -5.24 -11.70
N ILE A 17 8.71 -4.82 -12.09
CA ILE A 17 9.33 -3.59 -11.55
C ILE A 17 8.44 -2.36 -11.75
N LEU A 18 7.70 -2.27 -12.85
CA LEU A 18 6.80 -1.12 -13.13
C LEU A 18 5.67 -1.04 -12.09
N VAL A 19 5.09 -2.18 -11.73
CA VAL A 19 4.04 -2.22 -10.69
C VAL A 19 4.63 -1.89 -9.32
N ARG A 20 5.84 -2.35 -9.02
CA ARG A 20 6.56 -2.00 -7.79
C ARG A 20 6.85 -0.51 -7.71
N LEU A 21 7.32 0.10 -8.80
CA LEU A 21 7.57 1.55 -8.86
C LEU A 21 6.26 2.33 -8.66
N LEU A 22 5.19 1.93 -9.34
CA LEU A 22 3.87 2.56 -9.21
C LEU A 22 3.37 2.51 -7.76
N VAL A 23 3.28 1.32 -7.19
CA VAL A 23 2.73 1.10 -5.85
C VAL A 23 3.64 1.70 -4.78
N GLY A 24 4.93 1.37 -4.83
CA GLY A 24 5.88 1.78 -3.80
C GLY A 24 6.10 3.29 -3.76
N ALA A 25 6.19 3.97 -4.93
CA ALA A 25 6.38 5.41 -4.97
C ALA A 25 5.15 6.17 -4.43
N VAL A 26 3.94 5.76 -4.82
CA VAL A 26 2.71 6.41 -4.34
C VAL A 26 2.60 6.27 -2.82
N PHE A 27 2.74 5.07 -2.26
CA PHE A 27 2.64 4.89 -0.81
C PHE A 27 3.77 5.58 -0.04
N LEU A 28 5.00 5.59 -0.57
CA LEU A 28 6.10 6.31 0.05
C LEU A 28 5.81 7.81 0.14
N VAL A 29 5.34 8.41 -0.94
CA VAL A 29 4.98 9.85 -0.97
C VAL A 29 3.81 10.11 -0.01
N GLU A 30 2.75 9.32 -0.06
CA GLU A 30 1.59 9.47 0.85
C GLU A 30 1.99 9.33 2.32
N GLY A 31 2.86 8.37 2.64
CA GLY A 31 3.36 8.19 3.99
C GLY A 31 4.21 9.38 4.47
N VAL A 32 5.11 9.90 3.65
CA VAL A 32 5.92 11.09 3.96
C VAL A 32 5.02 12.31 4.16
N LEU A 33 4.03 12.52 3.29
CA LEU A 33 3.10 13.65 3.38
C LEU A 33 2.27 13.61 4.67
N LYS A 34 1.95 12.44 5.23
CA LYS A 34 1.26 12.33 6.53
C LYS A 34 2.06 12.90 7.70
N PHE A 35 3.39 12.96 7.57
CA PHE A 35 4.25 13.62 8.56
C PHE A 35 4.47 15.10 8.26
N LEU A 36 4.67 15.46 6.99
CA LEU A 36 4.93 16.84 6.58
C LEU A 36 3.68 17.73 6.69
N LEU A 37 2.52 17.16 6.36
CA LEU A 37 1.23 17.84 6.36
C LEU A 37 0.27 17.15 7.34
N ALA A 38 0.69 17.04 8.61
CA ALA A 38 0.00 16.24 9.61
C ALA A 38 -1.46 16.68 9.83
N ASP A 39 -1.74 17.96 9.77
CA ASP A 39 -3.08 18.53 9.96
C ASP A 39 -4.00 18.27 8.75
N GLU A 40 -3.45 18.22 7.54
CA GLU A 40 -4.23 18.06 6.30
C GLU A 40 -4.35 16.59 5.86
N LEU A 41 -3.26 15.82 5.93
CA LEU A 41 -3.16 14.46 5.38
C LEU A 41 -2.90 13.39 6.44
N GLY A 42 -2.42 13.79 7.63
CA GLY A 42 -2.14 12.90 8.75
C GLY A 42 -3.26 12.87 9.80
N ALA A 43 -2.90 13.14 11.05
CA ALA A 43 -3.77 13.07 12.20
C ALA A 43 -5.03 13.95 12.08
N GLY A 44 -4.89 15.16 11.51
CA GLY A 44 -6.03 16.04 11.29
C GLY A 44 -7.05 15.46 10.32
N ARG A 45 -6.61 14.89 9.18
CA ARG A 45 -7.51 14.17 8.25
C ARG A 45 -8.18 12.99 8.92
N PHE A 46 -7.46 12.21 9.73
CA PHE A 46 -7.99 11.05 10.43
C PHE A 46 -9.07 11.43 11.44
N ALA A 47 -8.90 12.56 12.14
CA ALA A 47 -9.93 13.12 13.01
C ALA A 47 -11.19 13.50 12.22
N HIS A 48 -11.05 14.14 11.05
CA HIS A 48 -12.18 14.53 10.20
C HIS A 48 -12.94 13.32 9.63
N ILE A 49 -12.23 12.23 9.32
CA ILE A 49 -12.84 10.98 8.82
C ILE A 49 -13.57 10.23 9.94
N GLY A 50 -13.21 10.46 11.21
CA GLY A 50 -13.76 9.75 12.36
C GLY A 50 -12.94 8.51 12.76
N ILE A 51 -11.67 8.43 12.36
CA ILE A 51 -10.78 7.34 12.79
C ILE A 51 -10.41 7.55 14.28
N PRO A 52 -10.57 6.52 15.13
CA PRO A 52 -10.25 6.63 16.55
C PRO A 52 -8.75 6.88 16.79
N ALA A 53 -8.43 7.61 17.86
CA ALA A 53 -7.06 7.96 18.25
C ALA A 53 -6.22 8.52 17.08
N PRO A 54 -6.67 9.59 16.38
CA PRO A 54 -6.07 10.08 15.14
C PRO A 54 -4.61 10.50 15.32
N GLN A 55 -4.23 11.00 16.51
CA GLN A 55 -2.87 11.40 16.84
C GLN A 55 -1.88 10.22 16.89
N VAL A 56 -2.39 9.00 17.08
CA VAL A 56 -1.59 7.77 17.04
C VAL A 56 -1.69 7.12 15.66
N MET A 57 -2.92 7.01 15.13
CA MET A 57 -3.17 6.31 13.89
C MET A 57 -2.60 7.03 12.65
N GLY A 58 -2.57 8.36 12.64
CA GLY A 58 -1.97 9.14 11.56
C GLY A 58 -0.48 8.81 11.36
N PRO A 59 0.38 9.03 12.38
CA PRO A 59 1.80 8.66 12.31
C PRO A 59 2.04 7.17 12.11
N PHE A 60 1.23 6.30 12.72
CA PHE A 60 1.34 4.84 12.54
C PHE A 60 1.15 4.45 11.07
N VAL A 61 0.07 4.90 10.47
CA VAL A 61 -0.21 4.63 9.04
C VAL A 61 0.86 5.24 8.15
N GLY A 62 1.30 6.48 8.42
CA GLY A 62 2.40 7.11 7.72
C GLY A 62 3.68 6.27 7.77
N ALA A 63 4.04 5.75 8.94
CA ALA A 63 5.21 4.88 9.10
C ALA A 63 5.06 3.57 8.32
N VAL A 64 3.89 2.93 8.37
CA VAL A 64 3.60 1.71 7.58
C VAL A 64 3.78 1.99 6.08
N GLU A 65 3.24 3.10 5.58
CA GLU A 65 3.35 3.47 4.16
C GLU A 65 4.79 3.76 3.74
N VAL A 66 5.55 4.50 4.54
CA VAL A 66 6.96 4.78 4.26
C VAL A 66 7.79 3.50 4.25
N VAL A 67 7.67 2.67 5.28
CA VAL A 67 8.46 1.43 5.39
C VAL A 67 8.06 0.44 4.32
N ALA A 68 6.77 0.10 4.22
CA ALA A 68 6.31 -0.90 3.26
C ALA A 68 6.44 -0.42 1.81
N GLY A 69 6.20 0.87 1.53
CA GLY A 69 6.42 1.49 0.22
C GLY A 69 7.88 1.40 -0.21
N SER A 70 8.82 1.72 0.69
CA SER A 70 10.26 1.57 0.44
C SER A 70 10.66 0.12 0.19
N LEU A 71 10.14 -0.82 0.96
CA LEU A 71 10.40 -2.26 0.77
C LEU A 71 9.89 -2.74 -0.60
N VAL A 72 8.70 -2.31 -1.02
CA VAL A 72 8.15 -2.62 -2.34
C VAL A 72 9.01 -2.02 -3.45
N LEU A 73 9.46 -0.76 -3.33
CA LEU A 73 10.36 -0.12 -4.30
C LEU A 73 11.66 -0.90 -4.46
N LEU A 74 12.30 -1.25 -3.37
CA LEU A 74 13.56 -2.01 -3.37
C LEU A 74 13.35 -3.48 -3.78
N GLY A 75 12.12 -3.98 -3.72
CA GLY A 75 11.81 -5.39 -3.94
C GLY A 75 12.34 -6.29 -2.83
N LEU A 76 12.28 -5.81 -1.61
CA LEU A 76 12.64 -6.54 -0.39
C LEU A 76 11.36 -6.89 0.36
N PHE A 77 11.23 -8.15 0.77
CA PHE A 77 10.04 -8.64 1.46
C PHE A 77 8.73 -8.20 0.77
N THR A 78 8.72 -8.21 -0.57
CA THR A 78 7.65 -7.58 -1.37
C THR A 78 6.26 -8.08 -1.02
N ARG A 79 6.07 -9.38 -0.82
CA ARG A 79 4.73 -9.95 -0.49
C ARG A 79 4.20 -9.48 0.86
N PRO A 80 4.94 -9.58 1.99
CA PRO A 80 4.45 -9.06 3.27
C PRO A 80 4.31 -7.54 3.29
N ALA A 81 5.18 -6.79 2.61
CA ALA A 81 5.04 -5.35 2.47
C ALA A 81 3.77 -4.98 1.66
N ALA A 82 3.52 -5.66 0.54
CA ALA A 82 2.31 -5.48 -0.26
C ALA A 82 1.04 -5.86 0.52
N LEU A 83 1.09 -6.88 1.39
CA LEU A 83 -0.04 -7.22 2.27
C LEU A 83 -0.34 -6.10 3.27
N ALA A 84 0.68 -5.52 3.89
CA ALA A 84 0.49 -4.39 4.82
C ALA A 84 -0.15 -3.18 4.10
N LEU A 85 0.33 -2.85 2.90
CA LEU A 85 -0.23 -1.78 2.07
C LEU A 85 -1.65 -2.12 1.57
N PHE A 86 -1.92 -3.37 1.24
CA PHE A 86 -3.25 -3.84 0.84
C PHE A 86 -4.28 -3.66 1.95
N ILE A 87 -3.92 -4.02 3.19
CA ILE A 87 -4.77 -3.80 4.36
C ILE A 87 -5.00 -2.29 4.55
N ASN A 88 -3.94 -1.50 4.47
CA ASN A 88 -4.00 -0.05 4.64
C ASN A 88 -4.95 0.60 3.62
N ILE A 89 -4.79 0.32 2.32
CA ILE A 89 -5.66 0.89 1.28
C ILE A 89 -7.10 0.38 1.37
N SER A 90 -7.31 -0.87 1.83
CA SER A 90 -8.65 -1.40 2.06
C SER A 90 -9.38 -0.63 3.17
N VAL A 91 -8.69 -0.32 4.26
CA VAL A 91 -9.24 0.54 5.33
C VAL A 91 -9.53 1.94 4.79
N ALA A 92 -8.63 2.53 3.99
CA ALA A 92 -8.84 3.84 3.38
C ALA A 92 -10.08 3.87 2.47
N ILE A 93 -10.29 2.84 1.64
CA ILE A 93 -11.48 2.69 0.78
C ILE A 93 -12.74 2.61 1.64
N ILE A 94 -12.76 1.75 2.65
CA ILE A 94 -13.92 1.57 3.53
C ILE A 94 -14.23 2.86 4.28
N SER A 95 -13.24 3.51 4.85
CA SER A 95 -13.44 4.70 5.69
C SER A 95 -13.82 5.96 4.91
N THR A 96 -13.45 6.06 3.63
CA THR A 96 -13.67 7.28 2.85
C THR A 96 -14.62 7.10 1.67
N LYS A 97 -14.58 5.97 0.96
CA LYS A 97 -15.35 5.77 -0.27
C LYS A 97 -16.73 5.18 -0.02
N VAL A 98 -16.86 4.33 1.00
CA VAL A 98 -18.21 3.81 1.37
C VAL A 98 -19.16 4.93 1.81
N PRO A 99 -18.79 5.91 2.65
CA PRO A 99 -19.62 7.07 2.92
C PRO A 99 -20.05 7.84 1.66
N ILE A 100 -19.14 8.04 0.69
CA ILE A 100 -19.46 8.71 -0.59
C ILE A 100 -20.49 7.90 -1.40
N LEU A 101 -20.34 6.58 -1.45
CA LEU A 101 -21.29 5.70 -2.12
C LEU A 101 -22.69 5.81 -1.53
N LEU A 102 -22.78 5.83 -0.19
CA LEU A 102 -24.05 5.85 0.55
C LEU A 102 -24.68 7.25 0.62
N GLY A 103 -23.89 8.32 0.45
CA GLY A 103 -24.33 9.70 0.62
C GLY A 103 -24.54 10.11 2.08
N HIS A 104 -24.09 9.31 3.03
CA HIS A 104 -24.14 9.60 4.47
C HIS A 104 -22.99 8.92 5.20
N GLY A 105 -22.72 9.33 6.44
CA GLY A 105 -21.73 8.69 7.29
C GLY A 105 -22.04 7.21 7.50
N TYR A 106 -21.00 6.40 7.58
CA TYR A 106 -21.12 4.95 7.75
C TYR A 106 -20.31 4.50 8.97
N TRP A 107 -20.98 3.85 9.92
CA TRP A 107 -20.44 3.40 11.20
C TRP A 107 -19.77 4.57 11.97
N LEU A 108 -18.43 4.57 12.10
CA LEU A 108 -17.66 5.64 12.75
C LEU A 108 -17.19 6.71 11.74
N PHE A 109 -17.33 6.45 10.44
CA PHE A 109 -16.74 7.29 9.40
C PHE A 109 -17.66 8.39 8.94
N SER A 110 -17.12 9.60 8.88
CA SER A 110 -17.82 10.79 8.47
C SER A 110 -17.90 10.90 6.94
N LEU A 111 -18.97 11.52 6.45
CA LEU A 111 -19.13 11.80 5.03
C LEU A 111 -18.22 12.96 4.62
N PRO A 112 -17.31 12.81 3.64
CA PRO A 112 -16.56 13.90 3.05
C PRO A 112 -17.50 14.91 2.37
N LYS A 113 -17.18 16.21 2.46
CA LYS A 113 -17.95 17.26 1.78
C LYS A 113 -17.65 17.26 0.30
N LEU A 114 -18.57 16.80 -0.51
CA LEU A 114 -18.51 16.78 -1.97
C LEU A 114 -19.78 17.40 -2.56
N PRO A 115 -19.72 17.92 -3.80
CA PRO A 115 -20.91 18.49 -4.48
C PRO A 115 -21.99 17.44 -4.76
N HIS A 116 -21.60 16.20 -4.99
CA HIS A 116 -22.49 15.09 -5.33
C HIS A 116 -22.01 13.80 -4.66
N TYR A 117 -22.91 12.82 -4.53
CA TYR A 117 -22.66 11.51 -3.92
C TYR A 117 -23.21 10.38 -4.81
N GLY A 118 -22.90 9.14 -4.47
CA GLY A 118 -23.35 7.96 -5.17
C GLY A 118 -22.26 7.26 -5.94
N PHE A 119 -22.62 6.20 -6.67
CA PHE A 119 -21.68 5.27 -7.29
C PHE A 119 -20.64 5.95 -8.21
N TRP A 120 -21.07 6.82 -9.11
CA TRP A 120 -20.16 7.44 -10.08
C TRP A 120 -19.16 8.39 -9.44
N ILE A 121 -19.59 9.11 -8.42
CA ILE A 121 -18.68 10.00 -7.67
C ILE A 121 -17.72 9.17 -6.83
N MET A 122 -18.22 8.15 -6.15
CA MET A 122 -17.36 7.22 -5.41
C MET A 122 -16.32 6.56 -6.32
N ALA A 123 -16.71 6.08 -7.50
CA ALA A 123 -15.80 5.45 -8.45
C ALA A 123 -14.73 6.44 -8.96
N HIS A 124 -15.11 7.69 -9.23
CA HIS A 124 -14.19 8.76 -9.59
C HIS A 124 -13.18 9.05 -8.48
N GLU A 125 -13.66 9.21 -7.25
CA GLU A 125 -12.83 9.47 -6.07
C GLU A 125 -11.94 8.27 -5.67
N ALA A 126 -12.37 7.05 -5.99
CA ALA A 126 -11.66 5.80 -5.66
C ALA A 126 -10.63 5.37 -6.72
N ARG A 127 -10.51 6.06 -7.85
CA ARG A 127 -9.69 5.60 -9.00
C ARG A 127 -8.24 5.27 -8.64
N THR A 128 -7.58 6.13 -7.86
CA THR A 128 -6.20 5.91 -7.41
C THR A 128 -6.15 4.79 -6.37
N ASP A 129 -7.06 4.83 -5.38
CA ASP A 129 -7.14 3.79 -4.33
C ASP A 129 -7.36 2.41 -4.95
N PHE A 130 -8.21 2.31 -5.97
CA PHE A 130 -8.49 1.06 -6.67
C PHE A 130 -7.26 0.55 -7.45
N CYS A 131 -6.53 1.43 -8.14
CA CYS A 131 -5.28 1.05 -8.80
C CYS A 131 -4.23 0.56 -7.80
N MET A 132 -4.10 1.23 -6.64
CA MET A 132 -3.19 0.83 -5.57
C MET A 132 -3.60 -0.51 -4.96
N TRP A 133 -4.90 -0.72 -4.74
CA TRP A 133 -5.45 -1.96 -4.23
C TRP A 133 -5.13 -3.15 -5.14
N LEU A 134 -5.39 -3.02 -6.45
CA LEU A 134 -5.04 -4.04 -7.45
C LEU A 134 -3.53 -4.23 -7.58
N GLY A 135 -2.75 -3.16 -7.54
CA GLY A 135 -1.29 -3.23 -7.56
C GLY A 135 -0.71 -4.01 -6.38
N CYS A 136 -1.23 -3.76 -5.17
CA CYS A 136 -0.85 -4.54 -3.98
C CYS A 136 -1.24 -6.01 -4.13
N LEU A 137 -2.47 -6.30 -4.57
CA LEU A 137 -2.95 -7.67 -4.80
C LEU A 137 -2.07 -8.39 -5.83
N PHE A 138 -1.72 -7.73 -6.94
CA PHE A 138 -0.80 -8.26 -7.94
C PHE A 138 0.55 -8.63 -7.31
N LEU A 139 1.16 -7.73 -6.53
CA LEU A 139 2.46 -7.97 -5.89
C LEU A 139 2.41 -9.06 -4.83
N MET A 140 1.30 -9.25 -4.14
CA MET A 140 1.10 -10.37 -3.21
C MET A 140 1.10 -11.72 -3.94
N ILE A 141 0.46 -11.79 -5.10
CA ILE A 141 0.35 -13.03 -5.90
C ILE A 141 1.67 -13.31 -6.62
N VAL A 142 2.16 -12.34 -7.38
CA VAL A 142 3.27 -12.50 -8.30
C VAL A 142 4.63 -12.39 -7.59
N GLY A 143 4.75 -11.54 -6.57
CA GLY A 143 6.00 -11.29 -5.85
C GLY A 143 6.87 -10.20 -6.48
N ALA A 144 8.16 -10.18 -6.11
CA ALA A 144 9.09 -9.08 -6.42
C ALA A 144 9.58 -9.03 -7.87
N GLY A 145 9.63 -10.17 -8.56
CA GLY A 145 10.25 -10.32 -9.87
C GLY A 145 11.80 -10.38 -9.85
N PRO A 146 12.43 -10.63 -11.02
CA PRO A 146 13.87 -10.87 -11.11
C PRO A 146 14.74 -9.63 -10.86
N LEU A 147 14.20 -8.43 -11.08
CA LEU A 147 14.85 -7.14 -10.81
C LEU A 147 14.52 -6.63 -9.40
N SER A 148 14.86 -7.40 -8.37
CA SER A 148 14.53 -7.12 -6.97
C SER A 148 15.69 -7.42 -6.04
N GLY A 149 15.68 -6.77 -4.87
CA GLY A 149 16.64 -7.03 -3.80
C GLY A 149 16.58 -8.48 -3.31
N ASP A 150 15.36 -9.04 -3.17
CA ASP A 150 15.15 -10.44 -2.81
C ASP A 150 15.86 -11.38 -3.81
N ALA A 151 15.67 -11.16 -5.12
CA ALA A 151 16.30 -11.98 -6.16
C ALA A 151 17.83 -11.82 -6.18
N ALA A 152 18.35 -10.63 -5.92
CA ALA A 152 19.79 -10.39 -5.82
C ALA A 152 20.40 -11.13 -4.63
N PHE A 153 19.75 -11.06 -3.47
CA PHE A 153 20.19 -11.75 -2.25
C PHE A 153 20.26 -13.27 -2.44
N PHE A 154 19.21 -13.88 -3.00
CA PHE A 154 19.20 -15.33 -3.22
C PHE A 154 20.24 -15.78 -4.25
N ARG A 155 20.43 -15.03 -5.35
CA ARG A 155 21.50 -15.32 -6.33
C ARG A 155 22.90 -15.25 -5.74
N ALA A 156 23.16 -14.28 -4.86
CA ALA A 156 24.45 -14.16 -4.17
C ALA A 156 24.68 -15.34 -3.22
N ARG A 157 23.65 -15.77 -2.50
CA ARG A 157 23.71 -16.92 -1.59
C ARG A 157 23.98 -18.24 -2.34
N ASP A 158 23.28 -18.47 -3.45
CA ASP A 158 23.46 -19.70 -4.25
C ASP A 158 24.88 -19.78 -4.83
N ARG A 159 25.44 -18.66 -5.28
CA ARG A 159 26.86 -18.58 -5.72
C ARG A 159 27.85 -18.88 -4.59
N ALA A 160 27.58 -18.43 -3.38
CA ALA A 160 28.43 -18.71 -2.22
C ALA A 160 28.40 -20.18 -1.79
N GLN A 161 27.30 -20.89 -2.08
CA GLN A 161 27.16 -22.33 -1.77
C GLN A 161 27.66 -23.25 -2.88
N SER A 162 27.81 -22.76 -4.12
CA SER A 162 28.34 -23.49 -5.27
C SER A 162 29.83 -23.18 -5.57
N GLY A 163 30.56 -22.63 -4.61
CA GLY A 163 31.99 -22.36 -4.71
C GLY A 163 32.81 -23.62 -4.99
N PRO A 164 34.03 -23.47 -5.53
CA PRO A 164 34.79 -24.48 -6.28
C PRO A 164 35.06 -25.76 -5.51
#